data_535769799401785274de844ea9bcffbb
#
_entry.id   535769799401785274de844ea9bcffbb
#
_cell.length_a   1.000
_cell.length_b   1.000
_cell.length_c   1.000
_cell.angle_alpha   90.00
_cell.angle_beta   90.00
_cell.angle_gamma   90.00
#
_symmetry.space_group_name_H-M   'P 1'
#
loop_
_entity.id
_entity.type
_entity.pdbx_description
1 polymer ?
#
loop_
_entity_poly.entity_id
_entity_poly.type
_entity_poly.pdbx_seq_one_letter_code
_entity_poly.pdbx_strand_id
1 'polypeptide(L)'
;MKSIIVYGSQYGTTRFYAEKLSELTDIEPISYEQAAEVSGCELVIYLGGLYAGGVKGLKHALKYFPKEAELILITVGLADPADSENVKNIRKSLKKQMPDDAYKRARIFHLRGGIDYKQLTFKHKTMMKLLYNSVKNTPPEEMTAETKAMIETYNQKVNFVDERTLEPIVKEIKKMLSGGKR
;
A
#
# COMPACT_ATOMS: atom_id res chain seq x y z
N MET A 1 -16.99 13.88 -10.46
CA MET A 1 -15.86 12.95 -10.69
C MET A 1 -16.22 11.61 -10.05
N LYS A 2 -16.44 10.59 -10.89
CA LYS A 2 -16.70 9.22 -10.39
C LYS A 2 -15.42 8.66 -9.80
N SER A 3 -15.45 8.31 -8.53
CA SER A 3 -14.26 7.94 -7.77
C SER A 3 -14.46 6.62 -7.04
N ILE A 4 -13.38 5.86 -6.82
CA ILE A 4 -13.42 4.58 -6.13
C ILE A 4 -12.14 4.34 -5.35
N ILE A 5 -12.25 3.69 -4.18
CA ILE A 5 -11.13 3.17 -3.42
C ILE A 5 -11.01 1.67 -3.71
N VAL A 6 -9.82 1.23 -4.11
CA VAL A 6 -9.50 -0.20 -4.33
C VAL A 6 -8.41 -0.61 -3.35
N TYR A 7 -8.59 -1.72 -2.64
CA TYR A 7 -7.57 -2.15 -1.68
C TYR A 7 -7.10 -3.60 -1.88
N GLY A 8 -5.80 -3.82 -1.69
CA GLY A 8 -5.18 -5.12 -1.59
C GLY A 8 -4.64 -5.35 -0.18
N SER A 9 -5.36 -6.13 0.62
CA SER A 9 -5.01 -6.42 2.02
C SER A 9 -4.77 -7.91 2.23
N GLN A 10 -3.74 -8.24 3.03
CA GLN A 10 -3.45 -9.63 3.39
C GLN A 10 -3.89 -9.95 4.83
N TYR A 11 -3.70 -9.02 5.75
CA TYR A 11 -3.95 -9.21 7.19
C TYR A 11 -4.82 -8.12 7.82
N GLY A 12 -5.56 -7.39 7.00
CA GLY A 12 -6.57 -6.44 7.46
C GLY A 12 -6.10 -5.00 7.60
N THR A 13 -4.82 -4.70 7.83
CA THR A 13 -4.36 -3.32 8.07
C THR A 13 -4.63 -2.37 6.89
N THR A 14 -4.37 -2.83 5.66
CA THR A 14 -4.65 -2.02 4.46
C THR A 14 -6.15 -1.81 4.27
N ARG A 15 -6.96 -2.84 4.55
CA ARG A 15 -8.42 -2.74 4.52
C ARG A 15 -8.92 -1.72 5.55
N PHE A 16 -8.39 -1.75 6.77
CA PHE A 16 -8.73 -0.77 7.80
C PHE A 16 -8.49 0.68 7.31
N TYR A 17 -7.33 0.96 6.71
CA TYR A 17 -7.07 2.29 6.15
C TYR A 17 -8.01 2.64 4.98
N ALA A 18 -8.39 1.68 4.14
CA ALA A 18 -9.32 1.90 3.05
C ALA A 18 -10.74 2.24 3.57
N GLU A 19 -11.19 1.54 4.60
CA GLU A 19 -12.47 1.80 5.28
C GLU A 19 -12.46 3.18 5.96
N LYS A 20 -11.37 3.55 6.64
CA LYS A 20 -11.22 4.88 7.24
C LYS A 20 -11.18 5.99 6.19
N LEU A 21 -10.47 5.77 5.09
CA LEU A 21 -10.44 6.74 3.99
C LEU A 21 -11.82 6.91 3.35
N SER A 22 -12.59 5.83 3.23
CA SER A 22 -13.99 5.86 2.79
C SER A 22 -14.86 6.70 3.71
N GLU A 23 -14.78 6.52 5.03
CA GLU A 23 -15.49 7.34 6.02
C GLU A 23 -15.16 8.84 5.89
N LEU A 24 -13.90 9.19 5.58
CA LEU A 24 -13.43 10.58 5.49
C LEU A 24 -13.74 11.26 4.15
N THR A 25 -14.03 10.48 3.10
CA THR A 25 -14.16 10.99 1.72
C THR A 25 -15.49 10.66 1.06
N ASP A 26 -16.31 9.80 1.68
CA ASP A 26 -17.56 9.27 1.12
C ASP A 26 -17.37 8.56 -0.25
N ILE A 27 -16.21 7.90 -0.41
CA ILE A 27 -15.87 7.11 -1.61
C ILE A 27 -15.93 5.63 -1.24
N GLU A 28 -16.63 4.83 -2.04
CA GLU A 28 -16.83 3.40 -1.80
C GLU A 28 -15.51 2.60 -1.90
N PRO A 29 -15.18 1.72 -0.92
CA PRO A 29 -14.04 0.85 -0.95
C PRO A 29 -14.40 -0.54 -1.47
N ILE A 30 -13.64 -1.06 -2.45
CA ILE A 30 -13.75 -2.42 -2.97
C ILE A 30 -12.43 -3.18 -2.86
N SER A 31 -12.51 -4.51 -2.79
CA SER A 31 -11.32 -5.36 -2.87
C SER A 31 -10.73 -5.33 -4.29
N TYR A 32 -9.41 -5.53 -4.40
CA TYR A 32 -8.74 -5.62 -5.70
C TYR A 32 -9.26 -6.80 -6.57
N GLU A 33 -9.87 -7.81 -5.97
CA GLU A 33 -10.53 -8.89 -6.70
C GLU A 33 -11.74 -8.39 -7.50
N GLN A 34 -12.35 -7.29 -7.07
CA GLN A 34 -13.47 -6.62 -7.73
C GLN A 34 -13.03 -5.48 -8.65
N ALA A 35 -11.75 -5.39 -8.99
CA ALA A 35 -11.20 -4.28 -9.78
C ALA A 35 -11.85 -4.10 -11.16
N ALA A 36 -12.57 -5.10 -11.68
CA ALA A 36 -13.36 -4.95 -12.91
C ALA A 36 -14.47 -3.88 -12.80
N GLU A 37 -14.92 -3.55 -11.57
CA GLU A 37 -15.94 -2.53 -11.30
C GLU A 37 -15.41 -1.09 -11.44
N VAL A 38 -14.08 -0.91 -11.58
CA VAL A 38 -13.43 0.41 -11.70
C VAL A 38 -13.74 1.12 -13.04
N SER A 39 -14.37 0.43 -13.99
CA SER A 39 -14.69 0.98 -15.31
C SER A 39 -15.47 2.28 -15.23
N GLY A 40 -15.01 3.28 -15.97
CA GLY A 40 -15.62 4.61 -16.04
C GLY A 40 -15.33 5.49 -14.80
N CYS A 41 -14.48 5.09 -13.88
CA CYS A 41 -14.00 5.99 -12.82
C CYS A 41 -12.98 6.98 -13.38
N GLU A 42 -13.06 8.21 -12.91
CA GLU A 42 -12.15 9.33 -13.24
C GLU A 42 -11.03 9.47 -12.21
N LEU A 43 -11.26 8.98 -10.97
CA LEU A 43 -10.27 8.92 -9.91
C LEU A 43 -10.25 7.52 -9.30
N VAL A 44 -9.09 6.89 -9.31
CA VAL A 44 -8.83 5.61 -8.64
C VAL A 44 -7.85 5.83 -7.50
N ILE A 45 -8.24 5.42 -6.29
CA ILE A 45 -7.40 5.46 -5.10
C ILE A 45 -7.08 4.01 -4.75
N TYR A 46 -5.82 3.60 -4.96
CA TYR A 46 -5.39 2.24 -4.67
C TYR A 46 -4.56 2.17 -3.38
N LEU A 47 -5.01 1.34 -2.43
CA LEU A 47 -4.24 1.02 -1.23
C LEU A 47 -3.72 -0.41 -1.31
N GLY A 48 -2.41 -0.60 -1.22
CA GLY A 48 -1.81 -1.93 -1.27
C GLY A 48 -0.84 -2.21 -0.15
N GLY A 49 -1.05 -3.34 0.55
CA GLY A 49 -0.09 -3.85 1.52
C GLY A 49 1.19 -4.29 0.84
N LEU A 50 2.34 -3.88 1.40
CA LEU A 50 3.64 -4.37 0.96
C LEU A 50 3.78 -5.83 1.41
N TYR A 51 3.97 -6.72 0.44
CA TYR A 51 4.02 -8.15 0.66
C TYR A 51 4.93 -8.84 -0.36
N ALA A 52 5.87 -9.66 0.14
CA ALA A 52 6.78 -10.46 -0.68
C ALA A 52 7.48 -9.65 -1.81
N GLY A 53 7.97 -8.44 -1.49
CA GLY A 53 8.68 -7.56 -2.42
C GLY A 53 7.79 -6.84 -3.44
N GLY A 54 6.46 -6.91 -3.28
CA GLY A 54 5.49 -6.26 -4.15
C GLY A 54 4.36 -5.57 -3.38
N VAL A 55 3.41 -5.03 -4.14
CA VAL A 55 2.18 -4.43 -3.62
C VAL A 55 1.02 -5.38 -3.90
N LYS A 56 0.35 -5.83 -2.83
CA LYS A 56 -0.73 -6.81 -2.90
C LYS A 56 -1.82 -6.39 -3.89
N GLY A 57 -2.06 -7.23 -4.89
CA GLY A 57 -3.14 -7.05 -5.88
C GLY A 57 -2.88 -6.00 -6.96
N LEU A 58 -1.85 -5.14 -6.85
CA LEU A 58 -1.63 -4.01 -7.76
C LEU A 58 -1.56 -4.41 -9.23
N LYS A 59 -0.77 -5.42 -9.58
CA LYS A 59 -0.64 -5.89 -10.99
C LYS A 59 -1.95 -6.40 -11.57
N HIS A 60 -2.82 -6.97 -10.74
CA HIS A 60 -4.15 -7.41 -11.16
C HIS A 60 -5.05 -6.21 -11.39
N ALA A 61 -5.15 -5.31 -10.43
CA ALA A 61 -6.02 -4.14 -10.45
C ALA A 61 -5.69 -3.19 -11.61
N LEU A 62 -4.40 -2.96 -11.89
CA LEU A 62 -3.94 -2.08 -12.98
C LEU A 62 -4.47 -2.47 -14.37
N LYS A 63 -4.86 -3.73 -14.59
CA LYS A 63 -5.44 -4.18 -15.86
C LYS A 63 -6.80 -3.55 -16.15
N TYR A 64 -7.49 -3.09 -15.11
CA TYR A 64 -8.85 -2.54 -15.17
C TYR A 64 -8.90 -1.03 -14.97
N PHE A 65 -7.79 -0.40 -14.56
CA PHE A 65 -7.78 1.04 -14.34
C PHE A 65 -7.89 1.79 -15.67
N PRO A 66 -8.83 2.75 -15.78
CA PRO A 66 -8.92 3.57 -16.97
C PRO A 66 -7.62 4.35 -17.20
N LYS A 67 -7.14 4.38 -18.44
CA LYS A 67 -5.87 5.04 -18.77
C LYS A 67 -5.86 6.53 -18.44
N GLU A 68 -7.00 7.18 -18.57
CA GLU A 68 -7.16 8.61 -18.34
C GLU A 68 -7.53 8.95 -16.88
N ALA A 69 -7.81 7.94 -16.04
CA ALA A 69 -8.15 8.20 -14.65
C ALA A 69 -6.97 8.76 -13.87
N GLU A 70 -7.22 9.74 -13.03
CA GLU A 70 -6.28 10.17 -12.01
C GLU A 70 -6.01 9.02 -11.03
N LEU A 71 -4.77 8.90 -10.57
CA LEU A 71 -4.37 7.79 -9.70
C LEU A 71 -3.69 8.28 -8.43
N ILE A 72 -4.25 7.89 -7.29
CA ILE A 72 -3.58 7.95 -5.99
C ILE A 72 -3.17 6.54 -5.60
N LEU A 73 -1.89 6.33 -5.33
CA LEU A 73 -1.36 5.04 -4.91
C LEU A 73 -0.81 5.14 -3.49
N ILE A 74 -1.31 4.29 -2.60
CA ILE A 74 -0.95 4.27 -1.18
C ILE A 74 -0.37 2.91 -0.86
N THR A 75 0.87 2.85 -0.39
CA THR A 75 1.46 1.60 0.10
C THR A 75 1.39 1.55 1.63
N VAL A 76 1.15 0.36 2.16
CA VAL A 76 1.11 0.11 3.61
C VAL A 76 2.16 -0.95 3.96
N GLY A 77 3.14 -0.60 4.78
CA GLY A 77 4.26 -1.48 5.14
C GLY A 77 4.65 -1.39 6.61
N LEU A 78 5.59 -2.23 7.05
CA LEU A 78 6.09 -2.22 8.44
C LEU A 78 7.18 -1.17 8.66
N ALA A 79 8.05 -0.97 7.67
CA ALA A 79 9.14 0.00 7.77
C ALA A 79 8.61 1.44 7.80
N ASP A 80 9.35 2.31 8.48
CA ASP A 80 8.96 3.71 8.66
C ASP A 80 8.99 4.46 7.32
N PRO A 81 7.89 5.10 6.91
CA PRO A 81 7.86 5.94 5.71
C PRO A 81 8.60 7.27 5.87
N ALA A 82 9.02 7.66 7.07
CA ALA A 82 9.93 8.79 7.28
C ALA A 82 11.37 8.46 6.86
N ASP A 83 11.74 7.20 6.77
CA ASP A 83 13.03 6.76 6.25
C ASP A 83 13.06 6.92 4.72
N SER A 84 13.92 7.84 4.25
CA SER A 84 14.05 8.16 2.83
C SER A 84 14.59 6.99 1.99
N GLU A 85 15.40 6.12 2.57
CA GLU A 85 15.91 4.91 1.89
C GLU A 85 14.79 3.89 1.69
N ASN A 86 13.96 3.68 2.72
CA ASN A 86 12.77 2.86 2.62
C ASN A 86 11.86 3.34 1.48
N VAL A 87 11.55 4.64 1.44
CA VAL A 87 10.71 5.22 0.38
C VAL A 87 11.34 5.05 -1.00
N LYS A 88 12.65 5.22 -1.16
CA LYS A 88 13.36 4.97 -2.43
C LYS A 88 13.21 3.52 -2.87
N ASN A 89 13.36 2.56 -1.97
CA ASN A 89 13.24 1.14 -2.25
C ASN A 89 11.80 0.75 -2.66
N ILE A 90 10.79 1.27 -1.94
CA ILE A 90 9.39 1.07 -2.30
C ILE A 90 9.11 1.63 -3.71
N ARG A 91 9.54 2.86 -4.00
CA ARG A 91 9.34 3.51 -5.30
C ARG A 91 10.07 2.77 -6.44
N LYS A 92 11.27 2.25 -6.19
CA LYS A 92 12.00 1.40 -7.15
C LYS A 92 11.23 0.10 -7.45
N SER A 93 10.63 -0.50 -6.43
CA SER A 93 9.78 -1.68 -6.58
C SER A 93 8.49 -1.37 -7.37
N LEU A 94 7.83 -0.24 -7.08
CA LEU A 94 6.63 0.21 -7.80
C LEU A 94 6.89 0.41 -9.29
N LYS A 95 8.02 1.05 -9.67
CA LYS A 95 8.41 1.22 -11.08
C LYS A 95 8.53 -0.09 -11.85
N LYS A 96 8.87 -1.20 -11.17
CA LYS A 96 8.93 -2.53 -11.79
C LYS A 96 7.57 -3.22 -11.90
N GLN A 97 6.56 -2.74 -11.17
CA GLN A 97 5.24 -3.35 -11.09
C GLN A 97 4.17 -2.61 -11.89
N MET A 98 4.45 -1.37 -12.28
CA MET A 98 3.51 -0.48 -12.97
C MET A 98 4.04 -0.11 -14.36
N PRO A 99 3.15 0.14 -15.33
CA PRO A 99 3.51 0.85 -16.56
C PRO A 99 4.08 2.25 -16.26
N ASP A 100 5.03 2.70 -17.05
CA ASP A 100 5.72 3.99 -16.84
C ASP A 100 4.77 5.20 -16.82
N ASP A 101 3.77 5.19 -17.70
CA ASP A 101 2.74 6.22 -17.77
C ASP A 101 1.88 6.27 -16.51
N ALA A 102 1.43 5.11 -16.02
CA ALA A 102 0.69 4.98 -14.78
C ALA A 102 1.52 5.44 -13.56
N TYR A 103 2.81 5.07 -13.52
CA TYR A 103 3.70 5.50 -12.44
C TYR A 103 3.91 7.03 -12.43
N LYS A 104 4.12 7.64 -13.61
CA LYS A 104 4.36 9.10 -13.72
C LYS A 104 3.17 9.95 -13.31
N ARG A 105 1.94 9.49 -13.58
CA ARG A 105 0.71 10.21 -13.20
C ARG A 105 0.25 9.92 -11.78
N ALA A 106 0.73 8.84 -11.14
CA ALA A 106 0.31 8.47 -9.80
C ALA A 106 0.83 9.44 -8.73
N ARG A 107 -0.05 9.89 -7.85
CA ARG A 107 0.32 10.53 -6.58
C ARG A 107 0.54 9.44 -5.55
N ILE A 108 1.78 9.30 -5.07
CA ILE A 108 2.19 8.15 -4.27
C ILE A 108 2.41 8.55 -2.82
N PHE A 109 1.72 7.85 -1.92
CA PHE A 109 1.83 7.98 -0.48
C PHE A 109 2.27 6.66 0.16
N HIS A 110 2.85 6.74 1.35
CA HIS A 110 3.33 5.59 2.10
C HIS A 110 2.81 5.68 3.53
N LEU A 111 2.20 4.59 4.01
CA LEU A 111 1.66 4.47 5.36
C LEU A 111 2.37 3.34 6.11
N ARG A 112 2.42 3.46 7.42
CA ARG A 112 2.91 2.40 8.28
C ARG A 112 1.75 1.53 8.76
N GLY A 113 1.92 0.22 8.71
CA GLY A 113 0.91 -0.75 9.09
C GLY A 113 1.29 -1.56 10.32
N GLY A 114 0.77 -2.77 10.39
CA GLY A 114 1.06 -3.70 11.50
C GLY A 114 1.09 -5.14 11.02
N ILE A 115 1.56 -6.03 11.89
CA ILE A 115 1.55 -7.47 11.68
C ILE A 115 1.26 -8.17 13.02
N ASP A 116 0.45 -9.22 12.96
CA ASP A 116 0.26 -10.15 14.07
C ASP A 116 0.69 -11.55 13.62
N TYR A 117 1.85 -11.99 14.07
CA TYR A 117 2.38 -13.31 13.69
C TYR A 117 1.49 -14.48 14.12
N LYS A 118 0.67 -14.32 15.15
CA LYS A 118 -0.27 -15.36 15.58
C LYS A 118 -1.35 -15.61 14.52
N GLN A 119 -1.74 -14.55 13.78
CA GLN A 119 -2.77 -14.63 12.74
C GLN A 119 -2.22 -15.03 11.38
N LEU A 120 -0.90 -15.13 11.21
CA LEU A 120 -0.31 -15.60 9.96
C LEU A 120 -0.72 -17.06 9.68
N THR A 121 -1.06 -17.34 8.42
CA THR A 121 -1.26 -18.74 7.97
C THR A 121 0.04 -19.54 8.11
N PHE A 122 -0.05 -20.86 8.21
CA PHE A 122 1.13 -21.74 8.29
C PHE A 122 2.14 -21.47 7.15
N LYS A 123 1.64 -21.32 5.93
CA LYS A 123 2.47 -20.99 4.75
C LYS A 123 3.24 -19.68 4.93
N HIS A 124 2.58 -18.64 5.43
CA HIS A 124 3.22 -17.34 5.66
C HIS A 124 4.19 -17.37 6.83
N LYS A 125 3.88 -18.09 7.92
CA LYS A 125 4.83 -18.32 9.03
C LYS A 125 6.10 -18.97 8.53
N THR A 126 5.98 -20.01 7.70
CA THR A 126 7.13 -20.72 7.13
C THR A 126 7.95 -19.81 6.22
N MET A 127 7.30 -19.05 5.33
CA MET A 127 7.97 -18.08 4.46
C MET A 127 8.71 -17.00 5.26
N MET A 128 8.07 -16.43 6.29
CA MET A 128 8.70 -15.41 7.14
C MET A 128 9.86 -15.97 7.93
N LYS A 129 9.77 -17.23 8.39
CA LYS A 129 10.88 -17.92 9.06
C LYS A 129 12.07 -18.13 8.13
N LEU A 130 11.85 -18.54 6.90
CA LEU A 130 12.92 -18.69 5.89
C LEU A 130 13.58 -17.34 5.59
N LEU A 131 12.77 -16.31 5.38
CA LEU A 131 13.26 -14.96 5.12
C LEU A 131 14.07 -14.42 6.33
N TYR A 132 13.55 -14.56 7.55
CA TYR A 132 14.28 -14.19 8.78
C TYR A 132 15.63 -14.90 8.86
N ASN A 133 15.66 -16.21 8.63
CA ASN A 133 16.91 -16.99 8.69
C ASN A 133 17.92 -16.58 7.61
N SER A 134 17.46 -16.10 6.45
CA SER A 134 18.37 -15.65 5.38
C SER A 134 19.00 -14.29 5.66
N VAL A 135 18.38 -13.46 6.50
CA VAL A 135 18.86 -12.08 6.73
C VAL A 135 19.27 -11.77 8.16
N LYS A 136 18.97 -12.62 9.15
CA LYS A 136 19.25 -12.35 10.57
C LYS A 136 20.74 -12.14 10.90
N ASN A 137 21.64 -12.66 10.05
CA ASN A 137 23.10 -12.54 10.22
C ASN A 137 23.69 -11.45 9.30
N THR A 138 22.87 -10.72 8.55
CA THR A 138 23.33 -9.59 7.73
C THR A 138 23.82 -8.47 8.66
N PRO A 139 24.98 -7.86 8.40
CA PRO A 139 25.45 -6.72 9.18
C PRO A 139 24.42 -5.57 9.14
N PRO A 140 24.19 -4.87 10.26
CA PRO A 140 23.19 -3.78 10.33
C PRO A 140 23.35 -2.70 9.26
N GLU A 141 24.59 -2.41 8.86
CA GLU A 141 24.95 -1.43 7.83
C GLU A 141 24.55 -1.88 6.41
N GLU A 142 24.39 -3.19 6.18
CA GLU A 142 23.98 -3.76 4.89
C GLU A 142 22.46 -4.02 4.82
N MET A 143 21.76 -3.87 5.95
CA MET A 143 20.32 -4.12 6.00
C MET A 143 19.52 -2.96 5.40
N THR A 144 18.55 -3.28 4.55
CA THR A 144 17.53 -2.30 4.15
C THR A 144 16.59 -1.98 5.31
N ALA A 145 15.89 -0.84 5.27
CA ALA A 145 14.89 -0.47 6.27
C ALA A 145 13.78 -1.52 6.42
N GLU A 146 13.35 -2.14 5.30
CA GLU A 146 12.37 -3.23 5.30
C GLU A 146 12.92 -4.47 6.03
N THR A 147 14.18 -4.84 5.79
CA THR A 147 14.83 -5.96 6.46
C THR A 147 14.95 -5.72 7.96
N LYS A 148 15.37 -4.52 8.38
CA LYS A 148 15.45 -4.12 9.80
C LYS A 148 14.09 -4.23 10.47
N ALA A 149 13.05 -3.62 9.88
CA ALA A 149 11.70 -3.67 10.42
C ALA A 149 11.17 -5.11 10.52
N MET A 150 11.46 -5.96 9.53
CA MET A 150 11.07 -7.37 9.56
C MET A 150 11.77 -8.14 10.71
N ILE A 151 13.07 -7.93 10.92
CA ILE A 151 13.82 -8.59 12.02
C ILE A 151 13.30 -8.12 13.38
N GLU A 152 13.12 -6.82 13.55
CA GLU A 152 12.62 -6.20 14.78
C GLU A 152 11.21 -6.67 15.16
N THR A 153 10.37 -6.91 14.17
CA THR A 153 8.99 -7.33 14.39
C THR A 153 8.76 -8.83 14.28
N TYR A 154 9.83 -9.61 14.02
CA TYR A 154 9.71 -11.05 13.82
C TYR A 154 9.09 -11.75 15.03
N ASN A 155 8.09 -12.58 14.77
CA ASN A 155 7.34 -13.34 15.77
C ASN A 155 6.61 -12.49 16.83
N GLN A 156 6.38 -11.21 16.55
CA GLN A 156 5.70 -10.27 17.44
C GLN A 156 4.30 -9.89 16.90
N LYS A 157 3.54 -9.20 17.74
CA LYS A 157 2.38 -8.43 17.35
C LYS A 157 2.73 -6.96 17.47
N VAL A 158 2.74 -6.26 16.36
CA VAL A 158 2.99 -4.80 16.30
C VAL A 158 1.90 -4.11 15.50
N ASN A 159 1.55 -2.90 15.93
CA ASN A 159 0.60 -2.04 15.23
C ASN A 159 1.13 -0.60 15.23
N PHE A 160 1.50 -0.12 14.06
CA PHE A 160 1.97 1.25 13.82
C PHE A 160 0.94 2.08 13.06
N VAL A 161 -0.32 1.63 13.03
CA VAL A 161 -1.41 2.36 12.39
C VAL A 161 -1.61 3.70 13.08
N ASP A 162 -1.63 4.77 12.29
CA ASP A 162 -1.95 6.13 12.74
C ASP A 162 -2.89 6.79 11.72
N GLU A 163 -4.15 6.96 12.11
CA GLU A 163 -5.18 7.55 11.25
C GLU A 163 -4.86 9.00 10.84
N ARG A 164 -4.08 9.74 11.64
CA ARG A 164 -3.66 11.12 11.31
C ARG A 164 -2.84 11.18 10.03
N THR A 165 -2.15 10.08 9.69
CA THR A 165 -1.38 9.99 8.44
C THR A 165 -2.25 9.98 7.19
N LEU A 166 -3.57 9.83 7.32
CA LEU A 166 -4.53 9.98 6.22
C LEU A 166 -4.84 11.44 5.86
N GLU A 167 -4.59 12.41 6.76
CA GLU A 167 -4.94 13.82 6.53
C GLU A 167 -4.39 14.39 5.21
N PRO A 168 -3.10 14.24 4.86
CA PRO A 168 -2.57 14.76 3.59
C PRO A 168 -3.20 14.06 2.38
N ILE A 169 -3.57 12.79 2.51
CA ILE A 169 -4.21 12.00 1.45
C ILE A 169 -5.64 12.50 1.23
N VAL A 170 -6.41 12.67 2.29
CA VAL A 170 -7.77 13.23 2.25
C VAL A 170 -7.76 14.61 1.62
N LYS A 171 -6.80 15.47 2.00
CA LYS A 171 -6.63 16.80 1.42
C LYS A 171 -6.39 16.74 -0.09
N GLU A 172 -5.54 15.83 -0.55
CA GLU A 172 -5.26 15.66 -1.98
C GLU A 172 -6.49 15.14 -2.73
N ILE A 173 -7.20 14.14 -2.19
CA ILE A 173 -8.45 13.63 -2.76
C ILE A 173 -9.47 14.76 -2.91
N LYS A 174 -9.73 15.53 -1.85
CA LYS A 174 -10.70 16.66 -1.88
C LYS A 174 -10.31 17.73 -2.90
N LYS A 175 -9.01 18.02 -3.03
CA LYS A 175 -8.49 18.95 -4.04
C LYS A 175 -8.80 18.45 -5.47
N MET A 176 -8.59 17.15 -5.73
CA MET A 176 -8.88 16.55 -7.04
C MET A 176 -10.38 16.57 -7.36
N LEU A 177 -11.21 16.20 -6.37
CA LEU A 177 -12.68 16.24 -6.52
C LEU A 177 -13.22 17.65 -6.79
N SER A 178 -12.61 18.67 -6.20
CA SER A 178 -13.00 20.08 -6.40
C SER A 178 -12.45 20.68 -7.69
N GLY A 179 -11.26 20.24 -8.14
CA GLY A 179 -10.60 20.74 -9.36
C GLY A 179 -11.20 20.21 -10.67
N GLY A 180 -11.97 19.12 -10.64
CA GLY A 180 -12.67 18.55 -11.79
C GLY A 180 -13.93 19.31 -12.23
N LYS A 181 -14.21 20.47 -11.63
CA LYS A 181 -15.33 21.37 -11.98
C LYS A 181 -14.89 22.57 -12.86
N ARG A 182 -14.01 22.33 -13.83
CA ARG A 182 -13.71 23.34 -14.86
C ARG A 182 -14.13 22.86 -16.23
#